data_674650e556cd83aad7e1b460c34812bf
#
_entry.id   674650e556cd83aad7e1b460c34812bf
#
_cell.length_a   1.000
_cell.length_b   1.000
_cell.length_c   1.000
_cell.angle_alpha   90.00
_cell.angle_beta   90.00
_cell.angle_gamma   90.00
#
_symmetry.space_group_name_H-M   'P 1'
#
loop_
_entity.id
_entity.type
_entity.pdbx_description
1 polymer ?
#
loop_
_entity_poly.entity_id
_entity_poly.type
_entity_poly.pdbx_seq_one_letter_code
_entity_poly.pdbx_strand_id
1 'polypeptide(L)'
;ATAGDPVELSFPDKGAAKVALSVIEQQFGVVLERRGKTIIGAEAGEQGYVCPVCGSPFLSDERQFNLMFKSAIGAMDPMGAVAGAIEDGSLSELSGQDLRSAIEALVKPSAVYLRPETAQAMFVQFSNVQKSTSAKVPFGIAQMGKSFRNEVTVEHFIFRSCEFEQMEMEFFCEPGTQGEWLAYWKDLRLNWWQSLANHPDKFILRPHEPDE
;
A
#
# COMPACT_ATOMS: atom_id res chain seq x y z
N ALA A 1 -7.98 -1.92 -14.02
CA ALA A 1 -8.32 -2.17 -15.42
C ALA A 1 -7.21 -1.61 -16.28
N THR A 2 -6.78 -2.33 -17.29
CA THR A 2 -5.85 -1.84 -18.32
C THR A 2 -6.62 -0.94 -19.29
N ALA A 3 -5.95 0.04 -19.91
CA ALA A 3 -6.56 0.90 -20.92
C ALA A 3 -7.15 0.00 -22.05
N GLY A 4 -8.49 0.08 -22.24
CA GLY A 4 -9.22 -0.73 -23.21
C GLY A 4 -10.16 -1.78 -22.62
N ASP A 5 -10.12 -2.05 -21.31
CA ASP A 5 -11.07 -2.96 -20.66
C ASP A 5 -12.34 -2.21 -20.25
N PRO A 6 -13.54 -2.77 -20.50
CA PRO A 6 -14.78 -2.16 -20.03
C PRO A 6 -14.83 -2.14 -18.51
N VAL A 7 -15.30 -1.04 -17.96
CA VAL A 7 -15.49 -0.91 -16.51
C VAL A 7 -16.80 -1.58 -16.09
N GLU A 8 -16.70 -2.52 -15.15
CA GLU A 8 -17.85 -3.19 -14.58
C GLU A 8 -18.10 -2.73 -13.14
N LEU A 9 -19.28 -2.16 -12.88
CA LEU A 9 -19.72 -1.77 -11.54
C LEU A 9 -20.78 -2.77 -11.04
N SER A 10 -20.44 -3.51 -9.99
CA SER A 10 -21.36 -4.48 -9.37
C SER A 10 -22.09 -3.87 -8.17
N PHE A 11 -23.39 -4.11 -8.08
CA PHE A 11 -24.27 -3.62 -7.03
C PHE A 11 -24.84 -4.76 -6.20
N PRO A 12 -25.28 -4.50 -4.96
CA PRO A 12 -25.85 -5.54 -4.08
C PRO A 12 -27.02 -6.28 -4.71
N ASP A 13 -27.88 -5.58 -5.44
CA ASP A 13 -29.04 -6.16 -6.09
C ASP A 13 -29.37 -5.45 -7.42
N LYS A 14 -30.33 -6.03 -8.17
CA LYS A 14 -30.77 -5.50 -9.47
C LYS A 14 -31.51 -4.15 -9.36
N GLY A 15 -32.12 -3.87 -8.22
CA GLY A 15 -32.85 -2.61 -7.97
C GLY A 15 -31.86 -1.47 -7.79
N ALA A 16 -30.83 -1.66 -6.97
CA ALA A 16 -29.74 -0.71 -6.77
C ALA A 16 -29.00 -0.39 -8.09
N ALA A 17 -28.69 -1.42 -8.89
CA ALA A 17 -28.09 -1.24 -10.21
C ALA A 17 -28.97 -0.43 -11.18
N LYS A 18 -30.30 -0.65 -11.14
CA LYS A 18 -31.25 0.09 -12.00
C LYS A 18 -31.32 1.57 -11.61
N VAL A 19 -31.39 1.87 -10.31
CA VAL A 19 -31.40 3.26 -9.80
C VAL A 19 -30.09 3.97 -10.15
N ALA A 20 -28.95 3.31 -9.90
CA ALA A 20 -27.64 3.87 -10.23
C ALA A 20 -27.51 4.16 -11.73
N LEU A 21 -27.91 3.22 -12.59
CA LEU A 21 -27.91 3.42 -14.04
C LEU A 21 -28.72 4.66 -14.45
N SER A 22 -29.97 4.76 -13.97
CA SER A 22 -30.84 5.91 -14.29
C SER A 22 -30.25 7.24 -13.83
N VAL A 23 -29.62 7.29 -12.66
CA VAL A 23 -28.94 8.50 -12.15
C VAL A 23 -27.74 8.88 -13.03
N ILE A 24 -26.92 7.89 -13.38
CA ILE A 24 -25.72 8.10 -14.21
C ILE A 24 -26.12 8.60 -15.61
N GLU A 25 -27.09 7.95 -16.26
CA GLU A 25 -27.56 8.34 -17.59
C GLU A 25 -28.17 9.74 -17.60
N GLN A 26 -28.97 10.04 -16.59
CA GLN A 26 -29.64 11.34 -16.47
C GLN A 26 -28.66 12.49 -16.17
N GLN A 27 -27.68 12.22 -15.34
CA GLN A 27 -26.75 13.25 -14.85
C GLN A 27 -25.59 13.52 -15.82
N PHE A 28 -25.17 12.51 -16.59
CA PHE A 28 -23.97 12.57 -17.43
C PHE A 28 -24.25 12.38 -18.91
N GLY A 29 -25.49 12.05 -19.31
CA GLY A 29 -25.85 11.88 -20.71
C GLY A 29 -25.19 10.68 -21.39
N VAL A 30 -24.66 9.74 -20.64
CA VAL A 30 -23.96 8.54 -21.13
C VAL A 30 -24.93 7.37 -21.21
N VAL A 31 -24.80 6.51 -22.23
CA VAL A 31 -25.57 5.29 -22.36
C VAL A 31 -24.71 4.12 -21.90
N LEU A 32 -25.17 3.44 -20.84
CA LEU A 32 -24.47 2.29 -20.26
C LEU A 32 -25.32 1.03 -20.36
N GLU A 33 -24.66 -0.12 -20.49
CA GLU A 33 -25.34 -1.41 -20.52
C GLU A 33 -25.46 -1.99 -19.09
N ARG A 34 -26.63 -2.52 -18.74
CA ARG A 34 -26.86 -3.23 -17.48
C ARG A 34 -27.06 -4.72 -17.70
N ARG A 35 -26.24 -5.54 -17.06
CA ARG A 35 -26.37 -7.00 -17.04
C ARG A 35 -26.64 -7.48 -15.61
N GLY A 36 -27.92 -7.68 -15.30
CA GLY A 36 -28.34 -8.12 -13.97
C GLY A 36 -28.11 -7.07 -12.89
N LYS A 37 -27.17 -7.29 -11.99
CA LYS A 37 -26.73 -6.37 -10.93
C LYS A 37 -25.47 -5.59 -11.28
N THR A 38 -24.95 -5.73 -12.51
CA THR A 38 -23.73 -5.08 -12.98
C THR A 38 -24.04 -4.04 -14.05
N ILE A 39 -23.42 -2.88 -13.97
CA ILE A 39 -23.43 -1.85 -15.01
C ILE A 39 -22.07 -1.94 -15.73
N ILE A 40 -22.11 -1.99 -17.06
CA ILE A 40 -20.93 -2.06 -17.92
C ILE A 40 -20.78 -0.70 -18.60
N GLY A 41 -19.66 -0.04 -18.34
CA GLY A 41 -19.27 1.20 -19.01
C GLY A 41 -18.53 0.94 -20.31
N ALA A 42 -18.54 1.91 -21.21
CA ALA A 42 -17.63 1.92 -22.35
C ALA A 42 -16.19 2.11 -21.88
N GLU A 43 -15.26 1.82 -22.78
CA GLU A 43 -13.80 1.83 -22.50
C GLU A 43 -13.34 3.00 -21.61
N ALA A 44 -12.50 2.70 -20.65
CA ALA A 44 -12.02 3.59 -19.60
C ALA A 44 -11.24 4.85 -20.10
N GLY A 45 -11.23 5.13 -21.37
CA GLY A 45 -10.55 6.29 -21.98
C GLY A 45 -11.47 7.38 -22.50
N GLU A 46 -12.74 7.05 -22.85
CA GLU A 46 -13.61 8.01 -23.53
C GLU A 46 -14.75 8.59 -22.66
N GLN A 47 -15.14 7.96 -21.58
CA GLN A 47 -16.31 8.38 -20.77
C GLN A 47 -16.05 8.63 -19.30
N GLY A 48 -14.82 8.48 -18.80
CA GLY A 48 -14.45 8.75 -17.42
C GLY A 48 -15.13 7.82 -16.40
N TYR A 49 -14.45 7.56 -15.29
CA TYR A 49 -15.02 6.87 -14.15
C TYR A 49 -15.96 7.81 -13.40
N VAL A 50 -17.04 7.27 -12.88
CA VAL A 50 -17.93 7.98 -11.96
C VAL A 50 -17.71 7.45 -10.57
N CYS A 51 -17.54 8.32 -9.58
CA CYS A 51 -17.39 7.91 -8.19
C CYS A 51 -18.65 7.13 -7.75
N PRO A 52 -18.53 5.87 -7.30
CA PRO A 52 -19.68 5.06 -6.91
C PRO A 52 -20.41 5.57 -5.67
N VAL A 53 -19.82 6.50 -4.92
CA VAL A 53 -20.39 7.07 -3.69
C VAL A 53 -21.13 8.38 -3.97
N CYS A 54 -20.56 9.28 -4.76
CA CYS A 54 -21.15 10.61 -4.99
C CYS A 54 -21.55 10.89 -6.44
N GLY A 55 -21.31 9.97 -7.36
CA GLY A 55 -21.64 10.12 -8.78
C GLY A 55 -20.79 11.13 -9.55
N SER A 56 -19.72 11.68 -8.94
CA SER A 56 -18.87 12.69 -9.58
C SER A 56 -18.06 12.09 -10.73
N PRO A 57 -18.09 12.68 -11.93
CA PRO A 57 -17.23 12.29 -13.04
C PRO A 57 -15.84 12.93 -12.96
N PHE A 58 -15.62 13.83 -12.00
CA PHE A 58 -14.35 14.53 -11.82
C PHE A 58 -13.36 13.68 -11.03
N LEU A 59 -12.98 12.54 -11.60
CA LEU A 59 -11.86 11.79 -11.12
C LEU A 59 -10.61 12.32 -11.79
N SER A 60 -9.57 12.57 -11.00
CA SER A 60 -8.25 12.87 -11.56
C SER A 60 -7.71 11.63 -12.27
N ASP A 61 -6.86 11.83 -13.29
CA ASP A 61 -6.09 10.75 -13.90
C ASP A 61 -5.43 9.88 -12.84
N GLU A 62 -5.26 8.59 -13.15
CA GLU A 62 -4.54 7.66 -12.30
C GLU A 62 -3.15 8.22 -11.98
N ARG A 63 -2.87 8.43 -10.72
CA ARG A 63 -1.55 8.85 -10.24
C ARG A 63 -0.92 7.71 -9.49
N GLN A 64 0.31 7.39 -9.86
CA GLN A 64 1.12 6.50 -9.03
C GLN A 64 1.30 7.15 -7.66
N PHE A 65 0.71 6.54 -6.64
CA PHE A 65 0.87 6.96 -5.27
C PHE A 65 1.96 6.12 -4.61
N ASN A 66 3.05 6.76 -4.20
CA ASN A 66 4.10 6.07 -3.49
C ASN A 66 3.78 6.06 -1.99
N LEU A 67 3.51 4.87 -1.45
CA LEU A 67 3.26 4.67 -0.02
C LEU A 67 4.48 4.96 0.85
N MET A 68 5.70 4.98 0.28
CA MET A 68 6.91 5.32 1.01
C MET A 68 7.24 6.81 0.85
N PHE A 69 7.58 7.47 1.95
CA PHE A 69 8.18 8.79 1.89
C PHE A 69 9.56 8.70 1.23
N LYS A 70 9.73 9.49 0.17
CA LYS A 70 11.03 9.68 -0.46
C LYS A 70 11.70 10.92 0.12
N SER A 71 12.98 10.81 0.43
CA SER A 71 13.81 11.90 0.93
C SER A 71 15.16 11.87 0.24
N ALA A 72 16.03 12.79 0.57
CA ALA A 72 17.41 12.82 0.07
C ALA A 72 18.39 12.84 1.24
N ILE A 73 19.53 12.18 1.05
CA ILE A 73 20.62 12.13 2.03
C ILE A 73 21.97 12.34 1.32
N GLY A 74 22.92 12.86 2.05
CA GLY A 74 24.28 13.11 1.56
C GLY A 74 24.56 14.58 1.32
N ALA A 75 25.78 14.87 0.87
CA ALA A 75 26.26 16.23 0.62
C ALA A 75 25.73 16.85 -0.69
N MET A 76 25.15 16.01 -1.57
CA MET A 76 24.61 16.46 -2.86
C MET A 76 23.17 16.93 -2.67
N ASP A 77 22.92 18.18 -3.04
CA ASP A 77 21.55 18.69 -3.22
C ASP A 77 20.98 18.19 -4.55
N PRO A 78 19.96 17.33 -4.55
CA PRO A 78 19.38 16.81 -5.79
C PRO A 78 18.74 17.90 -6.65
N MET A 79 18.20 18.95 -6.04
CA MET A 79 17.62 20.08 -6.80
C MET A 79 18.71 20.94 -7.42
N GLY A 80 19.82 21.17 -6.68
CA GLY A 80 21.00 21.85 -7.21
C GLY A 80 21.65 21.08 -8.37
N ALA A 81 21.70 19.76 -8.31
CA ALA A 81 22.18 18.94 -9.41
C ALA A 81 21.33 19.06 -10.68
N VAL A 82 20.00 19.08 -10.53
CA VAL A 82 19.07 19.30 -11.67
C VAL A 82 19.21 20.73 -12.20
N ALA A 83 19.28 21.75 -11.34
CA ALA A 83 19.46 23.13 -11.75
C ALA A 83 20.78 23.32 -12.53
N GLY A 84 21.88 22.76 -12.04
CA GLY A 84 23.16 22.76 -12.74
C GLY A 84 23.10 22.12 -14.12
N ALA A 85 22.41 20.98 -14.26
CA ALA A 85 22.21 20.30 -15.53
C ALA A 85 21.31 21.08 -16.53
N ILE A 86 20.44 21.92 -16.03
CA ILE A 86 19.69 22.88 -16.87
C ILE A 86 20.58 24.02 -17.32
N GLU A 87 21.37 24.59 -16.39
CA GLU A 87 22.26 25.74 -16.68
C GLU A 87 23.40 25.38 -17.64
N ASP A 88 23.97 24.18 -17.53
CA ASP A 88 25.04 23.71 -18.43
C ASP A 88 24.51 23.18 -19.78
N GLY A 89 23.19 23.11 -19.93
CA GLY A 89 22.53 22.68 -21.17
C GLY A 89 22.49 21.17 -21.38
N SER A 90 22.94 20.36 -20.45
CA SER A 90 22.97 18.88 -20.61
C SER A 90 21.58 18.25 -20.74
N LEU A 91 20.54 18.93 -20.29
CA LEU A 91 19.14 18.50 -20.43
C LEU A 91 18.39 19.17 -21.60
N SER A 92 19.01 20.14 -22.30
CA SER A 92 18.31 21.02 -23.24
C SER A 92 17.77 20.34 -24.51
N GLU A 93 18.42 19.26 -24.95
CA GLU A 93 18.02 18.50 -26.13
C GLU A 93 17.12 17.30 -25.81
N LEU A 94 16.90 17.02 -24.51
CA LEU A 94 16.09 15.91 -24.06
C LEU A 94 14.63 16.31 -23.90
N SER A 95 13.72 15.39 -24.21
CA SER A 95 12.28 15.59 -24.05
C SER A 95 11.58 14.31 -23.60
N GLY A 96 10.36 14.45 -23.10
CA GLY A 96 9.51 13.32 -22.75
C GLY A 96 10.18 12.34 -21.76
N GLN A 97 10.24 11.08 -22.14
CA GLN A 97 10.77 10.01 -21.29
C GLN A 97 12.28 10.09 -21.08
N ASP A 98 13.03 10.57 -22.08
CA ASP A 98 14.49 10.70 -21.98
C ASP A 98 14.88 11.78 -20.98
N LEU A 99 14.21 12.91 -21.00
CA LEU A 99 14.39 13.98 -20.01
C LEU A 99 14.07 13.48 -18.61
N ARG A 100 12.94 12.77 -18.46
CA ARG A 100 12.57 12.19 -17.17
C ARG A 100 13.64 11.22 -16.64
N SER A 101 14.12 10.33 -17.48
CA SER A 101 15.15 9.34 -17.11
C SER A 101 16.47 10.01 -16.73
N ALA A 102 16.87 11.07 -17.43
CA ALA A 102 18.06 11.85 -17.10
C ALA A 102 17.93 12.54 -15.73
N ILE A 103 16.79 13.19 -15.45
CA ILE A 103 16.54 13.82 -14.15
C ILE A 103 16.52 12.75 -13.02
N GLU A 104 15.86 11.61 -13.24
CA GLU A 104 15.85 10.52 -12.27
C GLU A 104 17.26 10.00 -11.99
N ALA A 105 18.13 9.90 -12.98
CA ALA A 105 19.52 9.50 -12.82
C ALA A 105 20.34 10.48 -11.97
N LEU A 106 20.08 11.77 -12.08
CA LEU A 106 20.74 12.80 -11.26
C LEU A 106 20.29 12.76 -9.80
N VAL A 107 19.02 12.48 -9.55
CA VAL A 107 18.44 12.48 -8.19
C VAL A 107 18.65 11.15 -7.47
N LYS A 108 18.70 10.03 -8.20
CA LYS A 108 18.74 8.67 -7.66
C LYS A 108 19.88 8.41 -6.65
N PRO A 109 21.12 8.91 -6.84
CA PRO A 109 22.22 8.65 -5.91
C PRO A 109 21.99 9.17 -4.49
N SER A 110 21.22 10.24 -4.33
CA SER A 110 20.88 10.83 -3.03
C SER A 110 19.52 10.35 -2.48
N ALA A 111 18.74 9.64 -3.28
CA ALA A 111 17.39 9.23 -2.89
C ALA A 111 17.40 8.15 -1.82
N VAL A 112 16.65 8.38 -0.75
CA VAL A 112 16.37 7.41 0.30
C VAL A 112 14.87 7.33 0.55
N TYR A 113 14.44 6.24 1.16
CA TYR A 113 13.05 6.05 1.53
C TYR A 113 12.94 5.79 3.03
N LEU A 114 11.97 6.45 3.66
CA LEU A 114 11.62 6.11 5.02
C LEU A 114 10.92 4.75 5.04
N ARG A 115 11.26 3.90 6.00
CA ARG A 115 10.72 2.53 6.08
C ARG A 115 9.23 2.54 6.39
N PRO A 116 8.39 1.78 5.66
CA PRO A 116 6.96 1.67 5.93
C PRO A 116 6.63 0.64 7.03
N GLU A 117 7.60 -0.20 7.40
CA GLU A 117 7.52 -1.23 8.42
C GLU A 117 8.91 -1.59 8.94
N THR A 118 8.99 -2.33 10.03
CA THR A 118 10.26 -2.74 10.64
C THR A 118 10.77 -4.09 10.14
N ALA A 119 9.91 -4.89 9.50
CA ALA A 119 10.19 -6.26 9.07
C ALA A 119 11.37 -6.39 8.11
N GLN A 120 11.45 -5.54 7.07
CA GLN A 120 12.51 -5.65 6.04
C GLN A 120 13.92 -5.60 6.64
N ALA A 121 14.13 -4.76 7.65
CA ALA A 121 15.43 -4.65 8.30
C ALA A 121 15.82 -5.95 9.01
N MET A 122 14.87 -6.69 9.58
CA MET A 122 15.11 -7.97 10.23
C MET A 122 15.51 -9.05 9.22
N PHE A 123 14.85 -9.11 8.05
CA PHE A 123 15.23 -10.03 6.98
C PHE A 123 16.64 -9.73 6.44
N VAL A 124 16.94 -8.48 6.15
CA VAL A 124 18.26 -8.06 5.66
C VAL A 124 19.36 -8.40 6.67
N GLN A 125 19.09 -8.24 7.96
CA GLN A 125 20.06 -8.49 9.02
C GLN A 125 20.09 -9.93 9.53
N PHE A 126 19.25 -10.82 9.01
CA PHE A 126 19.16 -12.21 9.47
C PHE A 126 20.51 -12.90 9.62
N SER A 127 21.32 -12.91 8.55
CA SER A 127 22.63 -13.56 8.56
C SER A 127 23.63 -12.92 9.54
N ASN A 128 23.57 -11.60 9.73
CA ASN A 128 24.42 -10.90 10.67
C ASN A 128 24.05 -11.24 12.11
N VAL A 129 22.75 -11.24 12.43
CA VAL A 129 22.25 -11.62 13.76
C VAL A 129 22.58 -13.08 14.05
N GLN A 130 22.30 -14.00 13.11
CA GLN A 130 22.60 -15.41 13.27
C GLN A 130 24.08 -15.66 13.57
N LYS A 131 24.99 -15.03 12.83
CA LYS A 131 26.43 -15.19 13.02
C LYS A 131 26.92 -14.60 14.34
N SER A 132 26.46 -13.39 14.68
CA SER A 132 26.90 -12.67 15.88
C SER A 132 26.43 -13.32 17.18
N THR A 133 25.23 -13.92 17.15
CA THR A 133 24.63 -14.60 18.32
C THR A 133 24.84 -16.11 18.32
N SER A 134 25.38 -16.68 17.23
CA SER A 134 25.46 -18.13 17.00
C SER A 134 24.11 -18.84 17.11
N ALA A 135 23.03 -18.13 16.80
CA ALA A 135 21.67 -18.65 16.91
C ALA A 135 21.42 -19.73 15.85
N LYS A 136 20.68 -20.75 16.28
CA LYS A 136 20.16 -21.81 15.37
C LYS A 136 18.65 -21.68 15.28
N VAL A 137 18.09 -21.95 14.10
CA VAL A 137 16.63 -22.03 13.96
C VAL A 137 16.08 -23.15 14.86
N PRO A 138 14.94 -22.95 15.53
CA PRO A 138 14.10 -21.76 15.45
C PRO A 138 14.57 -20.61 16.34
N PHE A 139 14.49 -19.37 15.84
CA PHE A 139 14.72 -18.17 16.66
C PHE A 139 13.94 -16.98 16.08
N GLY A 140 13.70 -15.97 16.92
CA GLY A 140 13.03 -14.74 16.52
C GLY A 140 13.96 -13.53 16.54
N ILE A 141 13.72 -12.57 15.65
CA ILE A 141 14.32 -11.25 15.67
C ILE A 141 13.18 -10.25 15.90
N ALA A 142 13.27 -9.47 16.96
CA ALA A 142 12.29 -8.44 17.28
C ALA A 142 12.90 -7.05 17.11
N GLN A 143 12.10 -6.12 16.61
CA GLN A 143 12.48 -4.73 16.47
C GLN A 143 11.33 -3.83 16.91
N MET A 144 11.68 -2.74 17.61
CA MET A 144 10.80 -1.61 17.88
C MET A 144 11.33 -0.37 17.19
N GLY A 145 10.45 0.46 16.70
CA GLY A 145 10.85 1.74 16.12
C GLY A 145 9.77 2.38 15.28
N LYS A 146 10.10 3.55 14.76
CA LYS A 146 9.19 4.31 13.91
C LYS A 146 9.09 3.72 12.52
N SER A 147 7.88 3.78 11.98
CA SER A 147 7.53 3.47 10.60
C SER A 147 6.76 4.63 10.00
N PHE A 148 6.83 4.75 8.68
CA PHE A 148 6.33 5.90 7.95
C PHE A 148 5.53 5.43 6.73
N ARG A 149 4.28 5.79 6.67
CA ARG A 149 3.44 5.51 5.50
C ARG A 149 2.90 6.82 4.96
N ASN A 150 3.06 7.08 3.68
CA ASN A 150 2.50 8.22 3.02
C ASN A 150 1.01 7.95 2.74
N GLU A 151 0.17 8.25 3.73
CA GLU A 151 -1.26 8.01 3.65
C GLU A 151 -1.94 9.07 2.77
N VAL A 152 -2.89 8.64 1.94
CA VAL A 152 -3.69 9.57 1.11
C VAL A 152 -4.52 10.48 2.01
N THR A 153 -5.11 9.90 3.07
CA THR A 153 -5.92 10.64 4.05
C THR A 153 -5.50 10.23 5.45
N VAL A 154 -5.06 11.20 6.24
CA VAL A 154 -4.82 11.02 7.67
C VAL A 154 -6.14 11.27 8.40
N GLU A 155 -6.57 10.32 9.22
CA GLU A 155 -7.87 10.38 9.89
C GLU A 155 -7.89 9.59 11.21
N HIS A 156 -8.95 9.84 12.00
CA HIS A 156 -9.17 9.16 13.29
C HIS A 156 -7.99 9.28 14.26
N PHE A 157 -7.42 10.48 14.34
CA PHE A 157 -6.33 10.83 15.25
C PHE A 157 -5.12 9.91 15.05
N ILE A 158 -4.75 9.08 16.03
CA ILE A 158 -3.59 8.16 15.92
C ILE A 158 -3.88 6.88 15.14
N PHE A 159 -5.12 6.61 14.77
CA PHE A 159 -5.48 5.36 14.09
C PHE A 159 -4.89 5.29 12.67
N ARG A 160 -4.89 6.41 11.94
CA ARG A 160 -4.27 6.51 10.62
C ARG A 160 -3.40 7.75 10.54
N SER A 161 -2.11 7.58 10.79
CA SER A 161 -1.10 8.64 10.78
C SER A 161 0.07 8.28 9.87
N CYS A 162 0.75 9.29 9.37
CA CYS A 162 1.92 9.10 8.50
C CYS A 162 3.16 8.60 9.24
N GLU A 163 3.26 8.87 10.54
CA GLU A 163 4.34 8.42 11.42
C GLU A 163 3.74 7.68 12.61
N PHE A 164 4.22 6.49 12.89
CA PHE A 164 3.77 5.67 14.01
C PHE A 164 4.88 4.75 14.51
N GLU A 165 4.71 4.21 15.70
CA GLU A 165 5.61 3.24 16.26
C GLU A 165 5.08 1.83 16.04
N GLN A 166 5.99 0.93 15.65
CA GLN A 166 5.73 -0.50 15.52
C GLN A 166 6.66 -1.30 16.40
N MET A 167 6.15 -2.45 16.84
CA MET A 167 6.94 -3.53 17.44
C MET A 167 6.57 -4.81 16.70
N GLU A 168 7.53 -5.37 16.01
CA GLU A 168 7.37 -6.58 15.21
C GLU A 168 8.40 -7.62 15.63
N MET A 169 8.05 -8.90 15.46
CA MET A 169 8.94 -10.03 15.64
C MET A 169 8.79 -10.99 14.47
N GLU A 170 9.87 -11.23 13.78
CA GLU A 170 9.97 -12.25 12.75
C GLU A 170 10.53 -13.53 13.34
N PHE A 171 9.76 -14.61 13.25
CA PHE A 171 10.15 -15.91 13.80
C PHE A 171 10.57 -16.85 12.67
N PHE A 172 11.83 -17.24 12.69
CA PHE A 172 12.45 -18.09 11.67
C PHE A 172 12.46 -19.55 12.15
N CYS A 173 11.85 -20.43 11.37
CA CYS A 173 11.77 -21.85 11.66
C CYS A 173 12.24 -22.69 10.46
N GLU A 174 12.43 -23.97 10.69
CA GLU A 174 12.80 -24.90 9.60
C GLU A 174 11.64 -25.08 8.62
N PRO A 175 11.92 -25.19 7.31
CA PRO A 175 10.90 -25.49 6.31
C PRO A 175 10.09 -26.76 6.68
N GLY A 176 8.77 -26.66 6.58
CA GLY A 176 7.86 -27.76 6.93
C GLY A 176 7.34 -27.73 8.37
N THR A 177 7.96 -26.95 9.29
CA THR A 177 7.52 -26.85 10.69
C THR A 177 6.62 -25.64 10.98
N GLN A 178 6.35 -24.83 9.98
CA GLN A 178 5.61 -23.57 10.16
C GLN A 178 4.19 -23.75 10.74
N GLY A 179 3.52 -24.85 10.42
CA GLY A 179 2.18 -25.15 10.95
C GLY A 179 2.17 -25.39 12.47
N GLU A 180 3.17 -26.13 12.96
CA GLU A 180 3.33 -26.40 14.40
C GLU A 180 3.67 -25.11 15.15
N TRP A 181 4.58 -24.30 14.61
CA TRP A 181 4.94 -23.02 15.21
C TRP A 181 3.81 -22.01 15.19
N LEU A 182 2.99 -22.01 14.13
CA LEU A 182 1.80 -21.16 14.08
C LEU A 182 0.80 -21.53 15.17
N ALA A 183 0.55 -22.82 15.39
CA ALA A 183 -0.33 -23.30 16.47
C ALA A 183 0.23 -22.89 17.84
N TYR A 184 1.52 -23.13 18.07
CA TYR A 184 2.19 -22.72 19.31
C TYR A 184 2.04 -21.21 19.60
N TRP A 185 2.29 -20.36 18.60
CA TRP A 185 2.20 -18.91 18.77
C TRP A 185 0.78 -18.44 18.98
N LYS A 186 -0.22 -19.04 18.32
CA LYS A 186 -1.63 -18.73 18.55
C LYS A 186 -2.02 -18.97 20.00
N ASP A 187 -1.71 -20.14 20.54
CA ASP A 187 -2.05 -20.50 21.93
C ASP A 187 -1.29 -19.62 22.93
N LEU A 188 0.00 -19.41 22.71
CA LEU A 188 0.82 -18.57 23.58
C LEU A 188 0.29 -17.13 23.63
N ARG A 189 -0.03 -16.55 22.47
CA ARG A 189 -0.53 -15.17 22.38
C ARG A 189 -1.94 -15.01 22.94
N LEU A 190 -2.82 -15.98 22.71
CA LEU A 190 -4.15 -15.97 23.30
C LEU A 190 -4.06 -15.99 24.82
N ASN A 191 -3.30 -16.92 25.38
CA ASN A 191 -3.10 -17.03 26.83
C ASN A 191 -2.50 -15.75 27.42
N TRP A 192 -1.53 -15.14 26.74
CA TRP A 192 -0.93 -13.89 27.18
C TRP A 192 -1.97 -12.76 27.21
N TRP A 193 -2.78 -12.58 26.16
CA TRP A 193 -3.84 -11.57 26.15
C TRP A 193 -4.90 -11.81 27.23
N GLN A 194 -5.32 -13.07 27.40
CA GLN A 194 -6.27 -13.44 28.46
C GLN A 194 -5.73 -13.15 29.85
N SER A 195 -4.43 -13.31 30.08
CA SER A 195 -3.80 -13.04 31.38
C SER A 195 -3.79 -11.54 31.76
N LEU A 196 -3.89 -10.66 30.78
CA LEU A 196 -3.91 -9.20 30.97
C LEU A 196 -5.32 -8.61 30.98
N ALA A 197 -6.31 -9.37 30.55
CA ALA A 197 -7.66 -8.88 30.32
C ALA A 197 -8.52 -8.91 31.60
N ASN A 198 -9.35 -7.87 31.77
CA ASN A 198 -10.39 -7.89 32.81
C ASN A 198 -11.49 -8.90 32.54
N HIS A 199 -11.70 -9.29 31.27
CA HIS A 199 -12.68 -10.27 30.83
C HIS A 199 -12.02 -11.28 29.88
N PRO A 200 -11.25 -12.25 30.40
CA PRO A 200 -10.50 -13.22 29.58
C PRO A 200 -11.39 -14.06 28.66
N ASP A 201 -12.61 -14.36 29.09
CA ASP A 201 -13.62 -15.11 28.36
C ASP A 201 -14.07 -14.48 27.04
N LYS A 202 -13.85 -13.17 26.90
CA LYS A 202 -14.17 -12.42 25.66
C LYS A 202 -13.09 -12.49 24.60
N PHE A 203 -11.90 -12.98 24.94
CA PHE A 203 -10.82 -13.16 23.98
C PHE A 203 -10.94 -14.53 23.32
N ILE A 204 -11.20 -14.51 22.03
CA ILE A 204 -11.29 -15.73 21.19
C ILE A 204 -10.37 -15.60 19.98
N LEU A 205 -9.89 -16.73 19.49
CA LEU A 205 -9.27 -16.80 18.16
C LEU A 205 -10.38 -16.98 17.14
N ARG A 206 -10.51 -16.03 16.24
CA ARG A 206 -11.44 -16.11 15.11
C ARG A 206 -10.66 -16.40 13.84
N PRO A 207 -11.01 -17.45 13.08
CA PRO A 207 -10.48 -17.62 11.73
C PRO A 207 -10.87 -16.44 10.86
N HIS A 208 -9.99 -16.05 9.95
CA HIS A 208 -10.33 -15.08 8.91
C HIS A 208 -11.33 -15.73 7.93
N GLU A 209 -12.45 -15.08 7.70
CA GLU A 209 -13.43 -15.57 6.74
C GLU A 209 -12.92 -15.32 5.31
N PRO A 210 -13.19 -16.24 4.35
CA PRO A 210 -12.69 -16.09 2.97
C PRO A 210 -13.15 -14.82 2.26
N ASP A 211 -14.26 -14.23 2.72
CA ASP A 211 -14.90 -13.06 2.12
C ASP A 211 -14.60 -11.74 2.89
N GLU A 212 -13.80 -11.78 3.92
CA GLU A 212 -13.26 -10.63 4.66
C GLU A 212 -11.89 -10.20 4.08
#